data_92c2be19836c327c8351e8625893d436
#
_entry.id   92c2be19836c327c8351e8625893d436
#
_cell.length_a   1.000
_cell.length_b   1.000
_cell.length_c   1.000
_cell.angle_alpha   90.00
_cell.angle_beta   90.00
_cell.angle_gamma   90.00
#
_symmetry.space_group_name_H-M   'P 1'
#
loop_
_entity.id
_entity.type
_entity.pdbx_description
1 polymer ?
#
loop_
_entity_poly.entity_id
_entity_poly.type
_entity_poly.pdbx_seq_one_letter_code
_entity_poly.pdbx_strand_id
1 'polypeptide(L)'
;MIFTKTNGTGTDKVWFYDMKADGYSLDDKRQPVQENDIPDIIERFHKKENEEDRERTEQSFMVDKQEIIDNGYDLSINKYKKIEYVPVEYPPTEEILAEIEKLNEEITKETAELRALLRK
;
A
#
# COMPACT_ATOMS: atom_id res chain seq x y z
N MET A 1 13.22 -15.31 0.76
CA MET A 1 12.46 -16.44 0.20
C MET A 1 12.66 -17.68 1.05
N ILE A 2 11.57 -18.31 1.47
CA ILE A 2 11.58 -19.54 2.26
C ILE A 2 11.04 -20.68 1.40
N PHE A 3 11.74 -21.79 1.34
CA PHE A 3 11.27 -22.96 0.60
C PHE A 3 11.54 -24.24 1.35
N THR A 4 10.70 -25.23 1.13
CA THR A 4 10.82 -26.57 1.74
C THR A 4 11.23 -27.55 0.68
N LYS A 5 12.28 -28.34 0.97
CA LYS A 5 12.69 -29.43 0.08
C LYS A 5 11.67 -30.57 0.17
N THR A 6 11.02 -30.87 -0.92
CA THR A 6 10.08 -31.99 -1.04
C THR A 6 10.72 -33.12 -1.83
N ASN A 7 10.45 -34.36 -1.43
CA ASN A 7 11.00 -35.56 -2.09
C ASN A 7 10.24 -35.88 -3.41
N GLY A 8 10.22 -34.91 -4.34
CA GLY A 8 9.63 -35.11 -5.67
C GLY A 8 8.17 -34.76 -5.81
N THR A 9 7.47 -34.36 -4.75
CA THR A 9 6.06 -33.94 -4.82
C THR A 9 5.85 -32.52 -5.35
N GLY A 10 6.88 -31.68 -5.27
CA GLY A 10 6.83 -30.30 -5.74
C GLY A 10 5.94 -29.38 -4.88
N THR A 11 5.75 -28.17 -5.37
CA THR A 11 4.91 -27.15 -4.74
C THR A 11 3.74 -26.80 -5.66
N ASP A 12 2.51 -26.87 -5.15
CA ASP A 12 1.31 -26.53 -5.92
C ASP A 12 0.90 -25.06 -5.77
N LYS A 13 1.23 -24.46 -4.63
CA LYS A 13 0.90 -23.08 -4.29
C LYS A 13 2.09 -22.40 -3.65
N VAL A 14 2.21 -21.08 -3.88
CA VAL A 14 3.24 -20.23 -3.27
C VAL A 14 2.57 -19.20 -2.38
N TRP A 15 3.06 -19.09 -1.16
CA TRP A 15 2.58 -18.12 -0.20
C TRP A 15 3.39 -16.83 -0.29
N PHE A 16 2.69 -15.71 -0.43
CA PHE A 16 3.28 -14.38 -0.45
C PHE A 16 2.88 -13.61 0.80
N TYR A 17 3.80 -12.86 1.33
CA TYR A 17 3.57 -11.97 2.45
C TYR A 17 4.22 -10.61 2.17
N ASP A 18 3.41 -9.56 2.24
CA ASP A 18 3.86 -8.17 2.07
C ASP A 18 4.24 -7.59 3.43
N MET A 19 5.48 -7.79 3.84
CA MET A 19 5.98 -7.29 5.12
C MET A 19 6.17 -5.78 5.08
N LYS A 20 5.51 -5.07 5.99
CA LYS A 20 5.57 -3.59 6.09
C LYS A 20 6.48 -3.10 7.21
N ALA A 21 6.65 -3.90 8.25
CA ALA A 21 7.45 -3.53 9.42
C ALA A 21 8.18 -4.75 9.99
N ASP A 22 9.42 -4.56 10.40
CA ASP A 22 10.26 -5.62 10.95
C ASP A 22 10.60 -5.39 12.45
N GLY A 23 9.92 -4.46 13.10
CA GLY A 23 10.18 -4.11 14.50
C GLY A 23 11.27 -3.08 14.69
N TYR A 24 11.82 -2.57 13.61
CA TYR A 24 12.87 -1.55 13.64
C TYR A 24 12.53 -0.39 12.68
N SER A 25 13.08 0.78 12.97
CA SER A 25 12.92 1.93 12.11
C SER A 25 13.62 1.72 10.75
N LEU A 26 13.16 2.45 9.73
CA LEU A 26 13.70 2.36 8.37
C LEU A 26 14.97 3.20 8.16
N ASP A 27 15.40 3.93 9.18
CA ASP A 27 16.61 4.75 9.13
C ASP A 27 17.88 3.92 9.39
N ASP A 28 19.03 4.54 9.19
CA ASP A 28 20.33 3.88 9.38
C ASP A 28 20.59 3.45 10.84
N LYS A 29 19.92 4.09 11.79
CA LYS A 29 20.08 3.79 13.22
C LYS A 29 19.35 2.56 13.68
N ARG A 30 18.34 2.10 12.94
CA ARG A 30 17.60 0.86 13.23
C ARG A 30 17.14 0.75 14.69
N GLN A 31 16.41 1.74 15.15
CA GLN A 31 15.86 1.74 16.51
C GLN A 31 14.62 0.85 16.60
N PRO A 32 14.42 0.12 17.73
CA PRO A 32 13.22 -0.69 17.92
C PRO A 32 11.94 0.15 17.87
N VAL A 33 10.96 -0.32 17.11
CA VAL A 33 9.61 0.26 17.02
C VAL A 33 8.57 -0.82 17.33
N GLN A 34 7.33 -0.39 17.63
CA GLN A 34 6.27 -1.34 17.99
C GLN A 34 5.72 -2.10 16.78
N GLU A 35 5.74 -1.49 15.62
CA GLU A 35 5.25 -2.08 14.38
C GLU A 35 6.19 -3.22 13.95
N ASN A 36 5.68 -4.45 14.03
CA ASN A 36 6.46 -5.64 13.71
C ASN A 36 5.54 -6.74 13.16
N ASP A 37 5.74 -7.09 11.89
CA ASP A 37 4.98 -8.13 11.22
C ASP A 37 5.57 -9.53 11.40
N ILE A 38 6.77 -9.66 11.95
CA ILE A 38 7.46 -10.96 12.09
C ILE A 38 6.64 -11.97 12.90
N PRO A 39 6.06 -11.64 14.06
CA PRO A 39 5.20 -12.59 14.79
C PRO A 39 3.99 -13.04 13.96
N ASP A 40 3.38 -12.16 13.20
CA ASP A 40 2.27 -12.48 12.32
C ASP A 40 2.71 -13.41 11.17
N ILE A 41 3.87 -13.17 10.58
CA ILE A 41 4.45 -14.04 9.56
C ILE A 41 4.65 -15.45 10.09
N ILE A 42 5.21 -15.60 11.29
CA ILE A 42 5.44 -16.90 11.93
C ILE A 42 4.13 -17.63 12.17
N GLU A 43 3.14 -16.96 12.73
CA GLU A 43 1.83 -17.54 13.00
C GLU A 43 1.15 -18.00 11.72
N ARG A 44 1.12 -17.16 10.70
CA ARG A 44 0.51 -17.48 9.40
C ARG A 44 1.28 -18.57 8.66
N PHE A 45 2.59 -18.61 8.77
CA PHE A 45 3.43 -19.66 8.20
C PHE A 45 3.09 -21.04 8.78
N HIS A 46 2.83 -21.12 10.08
CA HIS A 46 2.41 -22.37 10.74
C HIS A 46 0.96 -22.75 10.41
N LYS A 47 0.12 -21.80 10.05
CA LYS A 47 -1.30 -21.99 9.70
C LYS A 47 -1.58 -21.72 8.23
N LYS A 48 -0.68 -22.13 7.35
CA LYS A 48 -0.81 -21.88 5.90
C LYS A 48 -2.13 -22.37 5.29
N GLU A 49 -2.73 -23.37 5.87
CA GLU A 49 -4.02 -23.89 5.41
C GLU A 49 -5.12 -22.81 5.45
N ASN A 50 -5.07 -21.90 6.38
CA ASN A 50 -6.02 -20.79 6.50
C ASN A 50 -5.74 -19.66 5.50
N GLU A 51 -4.56 -19.66 4.87
CA GLU A 51 -4.18 -18.63 3.89
C GLU A 51 -4.74 -18.90 2.48
N GLU A 52 -5.23 -20.09 2.20
CA GLU A 52 -5.78 -20.46 0.90
C GLU A 52 -7.01 -19.64 0.52
N ASP A 53 -7.82 -19.29 1.51
CA ASP A 53 -9.07 -18.55 1.32
C ASP A 53 -8.88 -17.02 1.38
N ARG A 54 -7.65 -16.55 1.57
CA ARG A 54 -7.38 -15.11 1.66
C ARG A 54 -7.41 -14.44 0.30
N GLU A 55 -7.98 -13.25 0.27
CA GLU A 55 -8.01 -12.42 -0.92
C GLU A 55 -6.62 -11.81 -1.20
N ARG A 56 -6.34 -11.55 -2.46
CA ARG A 56 -5.06 -10.94 -2.88
C ARG A 56 -4.92 -9.47 -2.52
N THR A 57 -5.97 -8.86 -1.99
CA THR A 57 -5.94 -7.51 -1.41
C THR A 57 -5.36 -7.50 0.00
N GLU A 58 -5.32 -8.64 0.65
CA GLU A 58 -4.78 -8.77 2.00
C GLU A 58 -3.25 -8.77 2.01
N GLN A 59 -2.67 -8.64 3.19
CA GLN A 59 -1.21 -8.58 3.37
C GLN A 59 -0.51 -9.88 3.04
N SER A 60 -1.19 -11.01 3.16
CA SER A 60 -0.70 -12.33 2.75
C SER A 60 -1.76 -13.10 1.97
N PHE A 61 -1.32 -13.91 1.03
CA PHE A 61 -2.19 -14.70 0.16
C PHE A 61 -1.43 -15.85 -0.48
N MET A 62 -2.17 -16.81 -1.02
CA MET A 62 -1.63 -17.93 -1.78
C MET A 62 -1.86 -17.74 -3.27
N VAL A 63 -0.88 -18.14 -4.06
CA VAL A 63 -0.93 -18.10 -5.53
C VAL A 63 -0.70 -19.50 -6.08
N ASP A 64 -1.54 -19.93 -7.02
CA ASP A 64 -1.39 -21.23 -7.66
C ASP A 64 -0.13 -21.27 -8.53
N LYS A 65 0.54 -22.42 -8.55
CA LYS A 65 1.71 -22.67 -9.37
C LYS A 65 1.47 -22.38 -10.85
N GLN A 66 0.29 -22.72 -11.36
CA GLN A 66 -0.05 -22.53 -12.76
C GLN A 66 -0.02 -21.03 -13.14
N GLU A 67 -0.53 -20.17 -12.27
CA GLU A 67 -0.49 -18.72 -12.49
C GLU A 67 0.95 -18.19 -12.55
N ILE A 68 1.82 -18.72 -11.71
CA ILE A 68 3.24 -18.36 -11.71
C ILE A 68 3.92 -18.79 -13.01
N ILE A 69 3.60 -19.99 -13.51
CA ILE A 69 4.10 -20.48 -14.80
C ILE A 69 3.63 -19.59 -15.94
N ASP A 70 2.35 -19.22 -15.96
CA ASP A 70 1.76 -18.34 -16.98
C ASP A 70 2.40 -16.94 -16.99
N ASN A 71 2.90 -16.48 -15.86
CA ASN A 71 3.65 -15.23 -15.72
C ASN A 71 5.17 -15.37 -15.91
N GLY A 72 5.63 -16.47 -16.48
CA GLY A 72 7.04 -16.71 -16.75
C GLY A 72 7.89 -16.96 -15.50
N TYR A 73 7.33 -17.60 -14.49
CA TYR A 73 7.98 -17.88 -13.21
C TYR A 73 8.37 -16.63 -12.42
N ASP A 74 7.68 -15.53 -12.62
CA ASP A 74 7.92 -14.30 -11.88
C ASP A 74 7.35 -14.43 -10.46
N LEU A 75 8.20 -14.23 -9.44
CA LEU A 75 7.84 -14.28 -8.02
C LEU A 75 7.68 -12.88 -7.40
N SER A 76 7.45 -11.87 -8.23
CA SER A 76 7.21 -10.51 -7.76
C SER A 76 5.80 -10.39 -7.19
N ILE A 77 5.70 -10.04 -5.91
CA ILE A 77 4.42 -9.89 -5.21
C ILE A 77 3.48 -8.88 -5.90
N ASN A 78 4.04 -7.85 -6.52
CA ASN A 78 3.28 -6.80 -7.20
C ASN A 78 2.45 -7.32 -8.39
N LYS A 79 2.83 -8.43 -9.00
CA LYS A 79 2.07 -9.06 -10.09
C LYS A 79 0.82 -9.78 -9.62
N TYR A 80 0.83 -10.28 -8.40
CA TYR A 80 -0.23 -11.14 -7.85
C TYR A 80 -1.12 -10.42 -6.86
N LYS A 81 -0.58 -9.42 -6.18
CA LYS A 81 -1.33 -8.63 -5.22
C LYS A 81 -2.32 -7.70 -5.93
N LYS A 82 -3.58 -7.83 -5.57
CA LYS A 82 -4.61 -6.87 -5.99
C LYS A 82 -4.59 -5.68 -5.05
N ILE A 83 -4.29 -4.52 -5.60
CA ILE A 83 -4.43 -3.27 -4.86
C ILE A 83 -5.88 -2.84 -5.04
N GLU A 84 -6.63 -2.73 -3.94
CA GLU A 84 -7.91 -2.04 -3.97
C GLU A 84 -7.63 -0.58 -4.31
N TYR A 85 -7.88 -0.24 -5.55
CA TYR A 85 -7.91 1.15 -5.96
C TYR A 85 -9.19 1.73 -5.41
N VAL A 86 -9.11 2.34 -4.22
CA VAL A 86 -10.18 3.22 -3.76
C VAL A 86 -10.06 4.48 -4.62
N PRO A 87 -10.99 4.72 -5.56
CA PRO A 87 -10.93 5.96 -6.30
C PRO A 87 -11.02 7.09 -5.28
N VAL A 88 -9.98 7.90 -5.21
CA VAL A 88 -10.05 9.14 -4.47
C VAL A 88 -11.11 9.96 -5.19
N GLU A 89 -12.28 10.08 -4.58
CA GLU A 89 -13.30 10.98 -5.06
C GLU A 89 -12.75 12.40 -4.93
N TYR A 90 -12.21 12.90 -6.02
CA TYR A 90 -11.91 14.33 -6.10
C TYR A 90 -13.24 15.09 -6.11
N PRO A 91 -13.38 16.16 -5.32
CA PRO A 91 -14.55 17.01 -5.43
C PRO A 91 -14.71 17.48 -6.87
N PRO A 92 -15.94 17.68 -7.34
CA PRO A 92 -16.18 18.12 -8.72
C PRO A 92 -15.31 19.32 -9.05
N THR A 93 -14.77 19.34 -10.25
CA THR A 93 -13.89 20.43 -10.71
C THR A 93 -14.53 21.80 -10.51
N GLU A 94 -15.84 21.88 -10.64
CA GLU A 94 -16.63 23.09 -10.44
C GLU A 94 -16.53 23.62 -9.00
N GLU A 95 -16.56 22.75 -8.00
CA GLU A 95 -16.39 23.16 -6.59
C GLU A 95 -14.99 23.69 -6.31
N ILE A 96 -13.97 23.04 -6.88
CA ILE A 96 -12.57 23.49 -6.75
C ILE A 96 -12.41 24.87 -7.40
N LEU A 97 -12.96 25.07 -8.58
CA LEU A 97 -12.93 26.35 -9.28
C LEU A 97 -13.66 27.45 -8.50
N ALA A 98 -14.82 27.13 -7.91
CA ALA A 98 -15.57 28.07 -7.08
C ALA A 98 -14.77 28.50 -5.82
N GLU A 99 -14.07 27.58 -5.18
CA GLU A 99 -13.19 27.90 -4.06
C GLU A 99 -12.02 28.79 -4.48
N ILE A 100 -11.42 28.51 -5.63
CA ILE A 100 -10.31 29.34 -6.17
C ILE A 100 -10.80 30.74 -6.47
N GLU A 101 -11.96 30.90 -7.11
CA GLU A 101 -12.54 32.20 -7.40
C GLU A 101 -12.83 32.99 -6.12
N LYS A 102 -13.40 32.36 -5.11
CA LYS A 102 -13.67 32.95 -3.81
C LYS A 102 -12.39 33.43 -3.14
N LEU A 103 -11.34 32.61 -3.12
CA LEU A 103 -10.05 32.99 -2.57
C LEU A 103 -9.41 34.15 -3.33
N ASN A 104 -9.53 34.18 -4.66
CA ASN A 104 -9.04 35.29 -5.47
C ASN A 104 -9.78 36.60 -5.19
N GLU A 105 -11.08 36.56 -4.97
CA GLU A 105 -11.86 37.73 -4.57
C GLU A 105 -11.42 38.27 -3.21
N GLU A 106 -11.20 37.39 -2.21
CA GLU A 106 -10.69 37.77 -0.90
C GLU A 106 -9.31 38.41 -0.99
N ILE A 107 -8.40 37.81 -1.78
CA ILE A 107 -7.05 38.36 -1.99
C ILE A 107 -7.11 39.75 -2.65
N THR A 108 -7.96 39.90 -3.65
CA THR A 108 -8.14 41.19 -4.34
C THR A 108 -8.68 42.25 -3.40
N LYS A 109 -9.65 41.91 -2.56
CA LYS A 109 -10.21 42.80 -1.56
C LYS A 109 -9.18 43.23 -0.52
N GLU A 110 -8.46 42.31 0.07
CA GLU A 110 -7.41 42.58 1.06
C GLU A 110 -6.27 43.39 0.44
N THR A 111 -5.89 43.12 -0.77
CA THR A 111 -4.87 43.87 -1.50
C THR A 111 -5.33 45.31 -1.72
N ALA A 112 -6.59 45.55 -2.07
CA ALA A 112 -7.15 46.88 -2.23
C ALA A 112 -7.16 47.64 -0.89
N GLU A 113 -7.53 47.01 0.19
CA GLU A 113 -7.51 47.57 1.55
C GLU A 113 -6.08 47.95 1.95
N LEU A 114 -5.12 47.08 1.71
CA LEU A 114 -3.71 47.32 1.98
C LEU A 114 -3.18 48.51 1.19
N ARG A 115 -3.52 48.61 -0.08
CA ARG A 115 -3.14 49.77 -0.92
C ARG A 115 -3.74 51.09 -0.42
N ALA A 116 -4.98 51.03 0.04
CA ALA A 116 -5.63 52.19 0.63
C ALA A 116 -4.90 52.67 1.91
N LEU A 117 -4.46 51.72 2.74
CA LEU A 117 -3.68 52.02 3.95
C LEU A 117 -2.28 52.60 3.64
N LEU A 118 -1.65 52.10 2.57
CA LEU A 118 -0.33 52.57 2.16
C LEU A 118 -0.36 53.98 1.51
N ARG A 119 -1.50 54.43 1.02
CA ARG A 119 -1.68 55.75 0.43
C ARG A 119 -1.91 56.87 1.44
N LYS A 120 -2.08 56.51 2.67
CA LYS A 120 -2.21 57.53 3.75
C LYS A 120 -0.82 58.01 4.26
#